data_711e65d1e1f153be5ef43caea60af47e
#
_entry.id   711e65d1e1f153be5ef43caea60af47e
#
_cell.length_a   1.000
_cell.length_b   1.000
_cell.length_c   1.000
_cell.angle_alpha   90.00
_cell.angle_beta   90.00
_cell.angle_gamma   90.00
#
_symmetry.space_group_name_H-M   'P 1'
#
loop_
_entity.id
_entity.type
_entity.pdbx_description
1 polymer ?
#
loop_
_entity_poly.entity_id
_entity_poly.type
_entity_poly.pdbx_seq_one_letter_code
_entity_poly.pdbx_strand_id
1 'polypeptide(L)'
;MELIEIIDIVCDEYNSRYLPPKYSEPKYNLFLSFSLKHMSMINRMLYLNRIVIPTQHKYWQETINSPKFDNSTPEKFMQSNIAHREWEHKLTYSLFQQEELIMHLRKLIDDCIALYCVAKQKFNDTGTPLESIGELINQIDKFSEFKAHLDYLKTVNNLSNSLKHSAVNPIYIRIGQNEPCVFTVSSKKDKNKNIIYNDMGISINDLIRNFNSCYKTFDAYLKE
;
A
#
# COMPACT_ATOMS: atom_id res chain seq x y z
N MET A 1 12.07 4.01 8.45
CA MET A 1 10.83 4.60 9.05
C MET A 1 9.82 3.48 9.21
N GLU A 2 9.14 3.41 10.33
CA GLU A 2 8.18 2.34 10.63
C GLU A 2 6.75 2.84 10.46
N LEU A 3 5.85 1.95 10.09
CA LEU A 3 4.42 2.20 10.19
C LEU A 3 4.03 2.36 11.65
N ILE A 4 3.01 3.16 11.92
CA ILE A 4 2.45 3.27 13.27
C ILE A 4 1.99 1.89 13.69
N GLU A 5 2.49 1.39 14.83
CA GLU A 5 1.87 0.25 15.47
C GLU A 5 0.48 0.68 15.92
N ILE A 6 -0.53 -0.06 15.50
CA ILE A 6 -1.89 0.08 16.04
C ILE A 6 -1.85 -0.52 17.44
N ILE A 7 -1.35 0.28 18.40
CA ILE A 7 -1.36 -0.09 19.81
C ILE A 7 -2.76 0.25 20.31
N ASP A 8 -3.47 -0.76 20.75
CA ASP A 8 -4.65 -0.66 21.62
C ASP A 8 -5.77 0.29 21.17
N ILE A 9 -6.32 0.07 19.99
CA ILE A 9 -7.74 0.33 19.87
C ILE A 9 -8.39 -0.81 20.66
N VAL A 10 -8.63 -0.55 21.94
CA VAL A 10 -9.23 -1.54 22.85
C VAL A 10 -10.56 -1.96 22.27
N CYS A 11 -10.64 -3.21 21.80
CA CYS A 11 -11.81 -3.78 21.14
C CYS A 11 -13.11 -3.57 21.95
N ASP A 12 -13.02 -3.52 23.26
CA ASP A 12 -14.16 -3.45 24.16
C ASP A 12 -14.86 -2.09 24.19
N GLU A 13 -14.15 -0.98 24.07
CA GLU A 13 -14.78 0.35 24.01
C GLU A 13 -15.40 0.65 22.65
N TYR A 14 -14.80 0.14 21.58
CA TYR A 14 -15.31 0.34 20.23
C TYR A 14 -16.64 -0.35 19.97
N ASN A 15 -16.85 -1.50 20.58
CA ASN A 15 -17.94 -2.38 20.24
C ASN A 15 -19.29 -1.94 20.76
N SER A 16 -19.34 -1.31 21.93
CA SER A 16 -20.61 -0.88 22.54
C SER A 16 -21.10 0.47 22.02
N ARG A 17 -20.18 1.34 21.54
CA ARG A 17 -20.52 2.72 21.15
C ARG A 17 -20.83 2.92 19.67
N TYR A 18 -20.27 2.08 18.78
CA TYR A 18 -20.15 2.45 17.36
C TYR A 18 -20.92 1.57 16.37
N LEU A 19 -21.52 0.47 16.81
CA LEU A 19 -22.38 -0.31 15.93
C LEU A 19 -23.75 0.34 15.81
N PRO A 20 -24.16 0.76 14.59
CA PRO A 20 -25.51 1.28 14.38
C PRO A 20 -26.55 0.26 14.84
N PRO A 21 -27.67 0.68 15.45
CA PRO A 21 -28.70 -0.25 15.93
C PRO A 21 -29.22 -1.23 14.87
N LYS A 22 -29.24 -0.83 13.59
CA LYS A 22 -29.63 -1.68 12.47
C LYS A 22 -28.68 -2.86 12.20
N TYR A 23 -27.45 -2.81 12.71
CA TYR A 23 -26.46 -3.89 12.60
C TYR A 23 -26.39 -4.76 13.86
N SER A 24 -27.16 -4.46 14.87
CA SER A 24 -27.25 -5.26 16.10
C SER A 24 -28.04 -6.57 15.94
N GLU A 25 -28.50 -6.89 14.73
CA GLU A 25 -29.21 -8.13 14.46
C GLU A 25 -28.29 -9.35 14.67
N PRO A 26 -28.75 -10.39 15.40
CA PRO A 26 -27.94 -11.53 15.82
C PRO A 26 -27.32 -12.36 14.67
N LYS A 27 -27.91 -12.31 13.47
CA LYS A 27 -27.41 -13.06 12.29
C LYS A 27 -26.10 -12.55 11.72
N TYR A 28 -25.70 -11.32 12.07
CA TYR A 28 -24.43 -10.75 11.67
C TYR A 28 -23.62 -10.44 12.93
N ASN A 29 -22.64 -11.26 13.24
CA ASN A 29 -21.73 -10.95 14.33
C ASN A 29 -20.74 -9.87 13.87
N LEU A 30 -21.24 -8.63 13.79
CA LEU A 30 -20.46 -7.46 13.37
C LEU A 30 -19.32 -7.17 14.33
N PHE A 31 -19.50 -7.44 15.61
CA PHE A 31 -18.45 -7.39 16.60
C PHE A 31 -17.26 -8.29 16.21
N LEU A 32 -17.52 -9.56 15.94
CA LEU A 32 -16.47 -10.48 15.53
C LEU A 32 -15.81 -10.05 14.21
N SER A 33 -16.60 -9.59 13.24
CA SER A 33 -16.09 -9.10 11.95
C SER A 33 -15.21 -7.87 12.12
N PHE A 34 -15.61 -6.94 13.00
CA PHE A 34 -14.85 -5.74 13.32
C PHE A 34 -13.54 -6.08 14.03
N SER A 35 -13.59 -6.94 15.05
CA SER A 35 -12.41 -7.41 15.78
C SER A 35 -11.43 -8.17 14.87
N LEU A 36 -11.94 -9.07 14.02
CA LEU A 36 -11.10 -9.80 13.07
C LEU A 36 -10.43 -8.86 12.04
N LYS A 37 -11.17 -7.85 11.56
CA LYS A 37 -10.62 -6.85 10.65
C LYS A 37 -9.50 -6.04 11.32
N HIS A 38 -9.72 -5.63 12.56
CA HIS A 38 -8.73 -4.90 13.36
C HIS A 38 -7.48 -5.76 13.63
N MET A 39 -7.63 -7.01 14.05
CA MET A 39 -6.51 -7.94 14.22
C MET A 39 -5.75 -8.17 12.91
N SER A 40 -6.46 -8.25 11.78
CA SER A 40 -5.85 -8.37 10.46
C SER A 40 -5.00 -7.13 10.12
N MET A 41 -5.46 -5.92 10.48
CA MET A 41 -4.69 -4.69 10.29
C MET A 41 -3.41 -4.68 11.12
N ILE A 42 -3.49 -5.04 12.40
CA ILE A 42 -2.31 -5.14 13.28
C ILE A 42 -1.29 -6.12 12.69
N ASN A 43 -1.73 -7.33 12.32
CA ASN A 43 -0.85 -8.34 11.76
C ASN A 43 -0.19 -7.87 10.44
N ARG A 44 -0.92 -7.14 9.58
CA ARG A 44 -0.36 -6.55 8.36
C ARG A 44 0.71 -5.52 8.68
N MET A 45 0.46 -4.63 9.64
CA MET A 45 1.44 -3.60 10.02
C MET A 45 2.70 -4.24 10.60
N LEU A 46 2.55 -5.23 11.46
CA LEU A 46 3.68 -5.99 12.00
C LEU A 46 4.48 -6.69 10.90
N TYR A 47 3.79 -7.31 9.93
CA TYR A 47 4.44 -7.95 8.79
C TYR A 47 5.21 -6.94 7.94
N LEU A 48 4.59 -5.81 7.62
CA LEU A 48 5.26 -4.74 6.87
C LEU A 48 6.48 -4.19 7.60
N ASN A 49 6.36 -3.90 8.90
CA ASN A 49 7.45 -3.34 9.69
C ASN A 49 8.62 -4.32 9.89
N ARG A 50 8.31 -5.62 10.11
CA ARG A 50 9.34 -6.61 10.48
C ARG A 50 9.96 -7.30 9.27
N ILE A 51 9.23 -7.39 8.16
CA ILE A 51 9.65 -8.20 7.01
C ILE A 51 9.80 -7.33 5.76
N VAL A 52 8.72 -6.72 5.27
CA VAL A 52 8.71 -6.11 3.94
C VAL A 52 9.61 -4.88 3.87
N ILE A 53 9.44 -3.92 4.77
CA ILE A 53 10.20 -2.66 4.75
C ILE A 53 11.69 -2.90 4.97
N PRO A 54 12.15 -3.66 5.99
CA PRO A 54 13.57 -3.96 6.16
C PRO A 54 14.16 -4.71 4.97
N THR A 55 13.41 -5.65 4.39
CA THR A 55 13.85 -6.41 3.22
C THR A 55 14.01 -5.51 1.99
N GLN A 56 13.11 -4.57 1.77
CA GLN A 56 13.23 -3.56 0.71
C GLN A 56 14.51 -2.72 0.84
N HIS A 57 14.80 -2.22 2.04
CA HIS A 57 16.02 -1.44 2.29
C HIS A 57 17.27 -2.28 2.06
N LYS A 58 17.27 -3.53 2.53
CA LYS A 58 18.39 -4.46 2.31
C LYS A 58 18.63 -4.71 0.82
N TYR A 59 17.61 -5.13 0.07
CA TYR A 59 17.76 -5.41 -1.36
C TYR A 59 18.09 -4.16 -2.17
N TRP A 60 17.56 -3.01 -1.81
CA TRP A 60 17.94 -1.76 -2.43
C TRP A 60 19.45 -1.50 -2.29
N GLN A 61 20.01 -1.64 -1.09
CA GLN A 61 21.46 -1.48 -0.86
C GLN A 61 22.30 -2.47 -1.68
N GLU A 62 21.83 -3.69 -1.81
CA GLU A 62 22.53 -4.75 -2.55
C GLU A 62 22.38 -4.64 -4.08
N THR A 63 21.38 -3.93 -4.57
CA THR A 63 21.05 -3.87 -6.00
C THR A 63 21.23 -2.49 -6.63
N ILE A 64 21.54 -1.47 -5.86
CA ILE A 64 21.76 -0.10 -6.37
C ILE A 64 22.91 -0.03 -7.39
N ASN A 65 23.89 -0.92 -7.28
CA ASN A 65 24.99 -1.05 -8.21
C ASN A 65 24.94 -2.42 -8.87
N SER A 66 24.82 -2.46 -10.20
CA SER A 66 24.95 -3.71 -10.94
C SER A 66 26.41 -4.18 -10.94
N PRO A 67 26.65 -5.50 -10.89
CA PRO A 67 28.01 -6.04 -11.07
C PRO A 67 28.58 -5.65 -12.43
N LYS A 68 29.89 -5.36 -12.46
CA LYS A 68 30.60 -5.13 -13.72
C LYS A 68 30.94 -6.46 -14.39
N PHE A 69 30.71 -6.52 -15.68
CA PHE A 69 31.19 -7.66 -16.48
C PHE A 69 32.68 -7.55 -16.69
N ASP A 70 33.40 -8.65 -16.40
CA ASP A 70 34.82 -8.84 -16.73
C ASP A 70 34.97 -10.07 -17.63
N ASN A 71 35.29 -9.84 -18.89
CA ASN A 71 35.53 -10.88 -19.91
C ASN A 71 37.01 -11.01 -20.31
N SER A 72 37.93 -10.54 -19.47
CA SER A 72 39.35 -10.61 -19.71
C SER A 72 39.91 -12.02 -19.68
N THR A 73 39.30 -12.95 -18.92
CA THR A 73 39.61 -14.39 -18.94
C THR A 73 38.29 -15.20 -18.83
N PRO A 74 38.29 -16.50 -19.28
CA PRO A 74 37.11 -17.36 -19.13
C PRO A 74 36.62 -17.48 -17.68
N GLU A 75 37.51 -17.57 -16.71
CA GLU A 75 37.18 -17.69 -15.29
C GLU A 75 36.51 -16.42 -14.78
N LYS A 76 37.04 -15.25 -15.13
CA LYS A 76 36.45 -13.96 -14.74
C LYS A 76 35.10 -13.72 -15.41
N PHE A 77 34.93 -14.13 -16.66
CA PHE A 77 33.66 -14.11 -17.35
C PHE A 77 32.61 -14.97 -16.65
N MET A 78 32.98 -16.20 -16.25
CA MET A 78 32.08 -17.06 -15.49
C MET A 78 31.70 -16.45 -14.13
N GLN A 79 32.65 -15.88 -13.38
CA GLN A 79 32.42 -15.24 -12.11
C GLN A 79 31.50 -14.03 -12.25
N SER A 80 31.74 -13.18 -13.25
CA SER A 80 30.86 -11.99 -13.49
C SER A 80 29.47 -12.39 -13.93
N ASN A 81 29.28 -13.49 -14.68
CA ASN A 81 27.97 -14.03 -15.02
C ASN A 81 27.19 -14.52 -13.77
N ILE A 82 27.89 -15.23 -12.87
CA ILE A 82 27.27 -15.69 -11.61
C ILE A 82 26.83 -14.48 -10.79
N ALA A 83 27.72 -13.50 -10.58
CA ALA A 83 27.40 -12.28 -9.84
C ALA A 83 26.21 -11.50 -10.45
N HIS A 84 26.13 -11.46 -11.78
CA HIS A 84 25.02 -10.80 -12.47
C HIS A 84 23.69 -11.52 -12.26
N ARG A 85 23.66 -12.84 -12.33
CA ARG A 85 22.46 -13.65 -12.05
C ARG A 85 21.99 -13.49 -10.60
N GLU A 86 22.91 -13.48 -9.65
CA GLU A 86 22.56 -13.25 -8.24
C GLU A 86 21.96 -11.85 -8.04
N TRP A 87 22.53 -10.85 -8.71
CA TRP A 87 22.02 -9.48 -8.70
C TRP A 87 20.61 -9.40 -9.31
N GLU A 88 20.37 -10.03 -10.47
CA GLU A 88 19.05 -10.11 -11.12
C GLU A 88 18.01 -10.79 -10.20
N HIS A 89 18.40 -11.86 -9.51
CA HIS A 89 17.53 -12.53 -8.54
C HIS A 89 17.09 -11.58 -7.40
N LYS A 90 18.05 -10.87 -6.81
CA LYS A 90 17.76 -9.90 -5.74
C LYS A 90 16.87 -8.77 -6.23
N LEU A 91 17.12 -8.29 -7.44
CA LEU A 91 16.33 -7.27 -8.09
C LEU A 91 14.88 -7.72 -8.30
N THR A 92 14.69 -8.93 -8.84
CA THR A 92 13.35 -9.51 -9.04
C THR A 92 12.62 -9.68 -7.71
N TYR A 93 13.32 -10.13 -6.66
CA TYR A 93 12.73 -10.27 -5.34
C TYR A 93 12.34 -8.92 -4.74
N SER A 94 13.15 -7.87 -4.95
CA SER A 94 12.82 -6.51 -4.54
C SER A 94 11.50 -6.02 -5.16
N LEU A 95 11.23 -6.38 -6.41
CA LEU A 95 9.96 -6.03 -7.08
C LEU A 95 8.76 -6.69 -6.43
N PHE A 96 8.85 -7.98 -6.14
CA PHE A 96 7.76 -8.66 -5.42
C PHE A 96 7.48 -8.01 -4.07
N GLN A 97 8.53 -7.62 -3.36
CA GLN A 97 8.38 -6.93 -2.08
C GLN A 97 7.75 -5.54 -2.22
N GLN A 98 8.03 -4.82 -3.32
CA GLN A 98 7.36 -3.55 -3.63
C GLN A 98 5.86 -3.74 -3.89
N GLU A 99 5.52 -4.77 -4.65
CA GLU A 99 4.11 -5.12 -4.90
C GLU A 99 3.40 -5.46 -3.59
N GLU A 100 3.99 -6.30 -2.75
CA GLU A 100 3.47 -6.63 -1.42
C GLU A 100 3.26 -5.39 -0.57
N LEU A 101 4.23 -4.48 -0.52
CA LEU A 101 4.12 -3.23 0.23
C LEU A 101 2.87 -2.43 -0.20
N ILE A 102 2.72 -2.19 -1.49
CA ILE A 102 1.60 -1.39 -2.02
C ILE A 102 0.26 -2.08 -1.77
N MET A 103 0.18 -3.39 -2.00
CA MET A 103 -1.06 -4.14 -1.81
C MET A 103 -1.49 -4.17 -0.34
N HIS A 104 -0.53 -4.32 0.57
CA HIS A 104 -0.80 -4.28 2.00
C HIS A 104 -1.16 -2.88 2.49
N LEU A 105 -0.48 -1.81 2.04
CA LEU A 105 -0.83 -0.43 2.37
C LEU A 105 -2.25 -0.09 1.88
N ARG A 106 -2.57 -0.47 0.64
CA ARG A 106 -3.92 -0.29 0.11
C ARG A 106 -4.95 -0.99 0.99
N LYS A 107 -4.72 -2.25 1.33
CA LYS A 107 -5.67 -3.01 2.15
C LYS A 107 -5.84 -2.42 3.55
N LEU A 108 -4.77 -1.91 4.15
CA LEU A 108 -4.84 -1.18 5.42
C LEU A 108 -5.73 0.05 5.33
N ILE A 109 -5.59 0.84 4.27
CA ILE A 109 -6.41 2.04 4.06
C ILE A 109 -7.88 1.66 3.79
N ASP A 110 -8.13 0.65 2.95
CA ASP A 110 -9.49 0.14 2.70
C ASP A 110 -10.16 -0.30 4.01
N ASP A 111 -9.43 -0.99 4.88
CA ASP A 111 -9.94 -1.42 6.19
C ASP A 111 -10.18 -0.22 7.13
N CYS A 112 -9.30 0.79 7.14
CA CYS A 112 -9.52 2.04 7.89
C CYS A 112 -10.79 2.76 7.43
N ILE A 113 -11.00 2.87 6.11
CA ILE A 113 -12.19 3.52 5.52
C ILE A 113 -13.46 2.78 5.98
N ALA A 114 -13.48 1.47 5.86
CA ALA A 114 -14.63 0.67 6.24
C ALA A 114 -14.95 0.81 7.74
N LEU A 115 -13.92 0.72 8.61
CA LEU A 115 -14.08 0.90 10.05
C LEU A 115 -14.59 2.30 10.40
N TYR A 116 -14.02 3.34 9.79
CA TYR A 116 -14.47 4.72 9.97
C TYR A 116 -15.93 4.91 9.56
N CYS A 117 -16.32 4.42 8.38
CA CYS A 117 -17.70 4.55 7.90
C CYS A 117 -18.69 3.88 8.83
N VAL A 118 -18.36 2.70 9.35
CA VAL A 118 -19.21 1.99 10.33
C VAL A 118 -19.28 2.78 11.63
N ALA A 119 -18.14 3.19 12.19
CA ALA A 119 -18.06 3.90 13.46
C ALA A 119 -18.83 5.24 13.43
N LYS A 120 -18.68 6.02 12.38
CA LYS A 120 -19.32 7.34 12.23
C LYS A 120 -20.68 7.28 11.55
N GLN A 121 -21.21 6.09 11.25
CA GLN A 121 -22.47 5.89 10.55
C GLN A 121 -22.55 6.68 9.23
N LYS A 122 -21.41 6.85 8.56
CA LYS A 122 -21.33 7.49 7.26
C LYS A 122 -21.42 6.43 6.16
N PHE A 123 -22.45 6.55 5.36
CA PHE A 123 -22.75 5.59 4.31
C PHE A 123 -22.79 6.26 2.94
N ASN A 124 -22.56 5.47 1.90
CA ASN A 124 -22.75 5.90 0.53
C ASN A 124 -24.26 6.09 0.19
N ASP A 125 -24.56 6.48 -1.03
CA ASP A 125 -25.93 6.74 -1.48
C ASP A 125 -26.84 5.50 -1.44
N THR A 126 -26.25 4.31 -1.43
CA THR A 126 -26.99 3.03 -1.30
C THR A 126 -27.19 2.58 0.15
N GLY A 127 -26.70 3.35 1.12
CA GLY A 127 -26.83 3.05 2.55
C GLY A 127 -25.86 1.98 3.03
N THR A 128 -24.77 1.72 2.28
CA THR A 128 -23.68 0.81 2.68
C THR A 128 -22.43 1.60 3.09
N PRO A 129 -21.57 1.09 3.97
CA PRO A 129 -20.29 1.72 4.27
C PRO A 129 -19.39 1.69 3.02
N LEU A 130 -18.51 2.70 2.89
CA LEU A 130 -17.44 2.62 1.89
C LEU A 130 -16.47 1.51 2.30
N GLU A 131 -15.97 0.77 1.31
CA GLU A 131 -15.07 -0.35 1.55
C GLU A 131 -13.71 -0.21 0.82
N SER A 132 -13.53 0.88 0.08
CA SER A 132 -12.33 1.06 -0.72
C SER A 132 -11.88 2.51 -0.88
N ILE A 133 -10.57 2.68 -1.13
CA ILE A 133 -9.97 3.97 -1.49
C ILE A 133 -10.68 4.58 -2.72
N GLY A 134 -11.01 3.75 -3.73
CA GLY A 134 -11.65 4.22 -4.95
C GLY A 134 -13.02 4.86 -4.69
N GLU A 135 -13.82 4.25 -3.84
CA GLU A 135 -15.12 4.79 -3.43
C GLU A 135 -14.96 6.09 -2.63
N LEU A 136 -14.00 6.14 -1.70
CA LEU A 136 -13.72 7.36 -0.94
C LEU A 136 -13.29 8.52 -1.84
N ILE A 137 -12.39 8.27 -2.80
CA ILE A 137 -11.94 9.29 -3.77
C ILE A 137 -13.13 9.85 -4.56
N ASN A 138 -14.03 8.98 -5.01
CA ASN A 138 -15.20 9.38 -5.79
C ASN A 138 -16.23 10.18 -4.97
N GLN A 139 -16.22 10.05 -3.65
CA GLN A 139 -17.15 10.71 -2.75
C GLN A 139 -16.45 11.66 -1.77
N ILE A 140 -15.26 12.13 -2.11
CA ILE A 140 -14.39 12.92 -1.21
C ILE A 140 -15.08 14.18 -0.67
N ASP A 141 -16.02 14.74 -1.41
CA ASP A 141 -16.77 15.93 -0.96
C ASP A 141 -17.68 15.64 0.22
N LYS A 142 -18.16 14.41 0.36
CA LYS A 142 -18.93 13.95 1.53
C LYS A 142 -18.04 13.56 2.72
N PHE A 143 -16.74 13.36 2.45
CA PHE A 143 -15.73 12.94 3.41
C PHE A 143 -14.61 13.98 3.45
N SER A 144 -15.00 15.23 3.67
CA SER A 144 -14.11 16.40 3.60
C SER A 144 -12.90 16.33 4.54
N GLU A 145 -13.02 15.57 5.64
CA GLU A 145 -11.96 15.29 6.61
C GLU A 145 -10.74 14.60 6.00
N PHE A 146 -10.93 13.89 4.88
CA PHE A 146 -9.83 13.19 4.18
C PHE A 146 -9.30 13.95 2.97
N LYS A 147 -9.82 15.15 2.67
CA LYS A 147 -9.35 15.96 1.53
C LYS A 147 -7.84 16.26 1.59
N ALA A 148 -7.31 16.48 2.79
CA ALA A 148 -5.88 16.72 2.98
C ALA A 148 -5.00 15.53 2.54
N HIS A 149 -5.55 14.32 2.48
CA HIS A 149 -4.85 13.10 2.09
C HIS A 149 -5.19 12.62 0.67
N LEU A 150 -5.97 13.41 -0.09
CA LEU A 150 -6.50 12.98 -1.40
C LEU A 150 -5.40 12.58 -2.39
N ASP A 151 -4.31 13.33 -2.44
CA ASP A 151 -3.20 13.02 -3.37
C ASP A 151 -2.50 11.72 -2.99
N TYR A 152 -2.32 11.47 -1.71
CA TYR A 152 -1.79 10.20 -1.22
C TYR A 152 -2.73 9.03 -1.55
N LEU A 153 -4.02 9.18 -1.26
CA LEU A 153 -5.04 8.17 -1.56
C LEU A 153 -5.09 7.84 -3.06
N LYS A 154 -5.04 8.86 -3.92
CA LYS A 154 -4.94 8.69 -5.38
C LYS A 154 -3.65 7.96 -5.77
N THR A 155 -2.53 8.30 -5.15
CA THR A 155 -1.23 7.67 -5.43
C THR A 155 -1.30 6.18 -5.10
N VAL A 156 -1.71 5.78 -3.90
CA VAL A 156 -1.82 4.36 -3.52
C VAL A 156 -2.82 3.62 -4.40
N ASN A 157 -3.97 4.23 -4.71
CA ASN A 157 -4.96 3.64 -5.59
C ASN A 157 -4.40 3.39 -7.00
N ASN A 158 -3.72 4.37 -7.57
CA ASN A 158 -3.13 4.27 -8.91
C ASN A 158 -1.99 3.26 -8.96
N LEU A 159 -1.07 3.27 -7.98
CA LEU A 159 0.01 2.29 -7.86
C LEU A 159 -0.54 0.87 -7.79
N SER A 160 -1.50 0.61 -6.90
CA SER A 160 -2.07 -0.72 -6.73
C SER A 160 -2.85 -1.19 -7.97
N ASN A 161 -3.55 -0.29 -8.64
CA ASN A 161 -4.26 -0.63 -9.89
C ASN A 161 -3.28 -0.91 -11.03
N SER A 162 -2.19 -0.14 -11.13
CA SER A 162 -1.14 -0.41 -12.12
C SER A 162 -0.48 -1.75 -11.90
N LEU A 163 -0.14 -2.11 -10.67
CA LEU A 163 0.45 -3.42 -10.34
C LEU A 163 -0.52 -4.58 -10.66
N LYS A 164 -1.82 -4.41 -10.43
CA LYS A 164 -2.83 -5.45 -10.73
C LYS A 164 -3.10 -5.65 -12.22
N HIS A 165 -3.06 -4.59 -13.00
CA HIS A 165 -3.59 -4.58 -14.37
C HIS A 165 -2.53 -4.33 -15.43
N SER A 166 -1.29 -4.00 -15.05
CA SER A 166 -0.22 -3.80 -16.00
C SER A 166 0.35 -5.14 -16.43
N ALA A 167 0.10 -5.53 -17.69
CA ALA A 167 0.82 -6.64 -18.32
C ALA A 167 2.27 -6.29 -18.66
N VAL A 168 2.65 -5.03 -18.52
CA VAL A 168 3.96 -4.49 -18.84
C VAL A 168 4.57 -3.96 -17.55
N ASN A 169 5.24 -4.82 -16.79
CA ASN A 169 6.20 -4.34 -15.82
C ASN A 169 7.37 -3.73 -16.58
N PRO A 170 7.79 -2.51 -16.28
CA PRO A 170 8.90 -1.92 -16.97
C PRO A 170 10.14 -2.80 -16.76
N ILE A 171 10.77 -3.20 -17.87
CA ILE A 171 12.04 -3.92 -17.87
C ILE A 171 13.13 -3.07 -17.19
N TYR A 172 12.90 -1.76 -17.08
CA TYR A 172 13.80 -0.81 -16.43
C TYR A 172 13.30 -0.49 -15.03
N ILE A 173 13.84 -1.23 -14.08
CA ILE A 173 13.55 -1.02 -12.68
C ILE A 173 14.37 0.16 -12.20
N ARG A 174 13.71 1.27 -11.96
CA ARG A 174 14.29 2.35 -11.18
C ARG A 174 14.12 1.98 -9.70
N ILE A 175 15.16 1.41 -9.12
CA ILE A 175 15.15 1.07 -7.69
C ILE A 175 15.31 2.29 -6.77
N GLY A 176 15.41 3.48 -7.35
CA GLY A 176 15.81 4.71 -6.65
C GLY A 176 17.32 4.83 -6.53
N GLN A 177 17.84 6.04 -6.62
CA GLN A 177 19.29 6.28 -6.51
C GLN A 177 19.73 6.58 -5.07
N ASN A 178 18.89 7.32 -4.33
CA ASN A 178 19.21 7.79 -2.98
C ASN A 178 18.46 7.02 -1.88
N GLU A 179 17.34 6.42 -2.23
CA GLU A 179 16.49 5.64 -1.33
C GLU A 179 15.61 4.67 -2.13
N PRO A 180 15.12 3.59 -1.49
CA PRO A 180 14.25 2.64 -2.17
C PRO A 180 12.94 3.31 -2.60
N CYS A 181 12.56 3.11 -3.87
CA CYS A 181 11.36 3.67 -4.47
C CYS A 181 10.50 2.57 -5.08
N VAL A 182 9.20 2.78 -5.08
CA VAL A 182 8.25 1.98 -5.85
C VAL A 182 8.00 2.67 -7.18
N PHE A 183 8.15 1.93 -8.28
CA PHE A 183 7.88 2.43 -9.63
C PHE A 183 6.85 1.54 -10.32
N THR A 184 5.91 2.16 -10.97
CA THR A 184 4.95 1.48 -11.84
C THR A 184 4.74 2.28 -13.12
N VAL A 185 4.23 1.60 -14.15
CA VAL A 185 3.81 2.23 -15.39
C VAL A 185 2.32 2.00 -15.56
N SER A 186 1.58 3.07 -15.70
CA SER A 186 0.18 3.00 -16.11
C SER A 186 0.04 3.34 -17.59
N SER A 187 -0.88 2.71 -18.27
CA SER A 187 -1.23 3.05 -19.64
C SER A 187 -2.67 3.53 -19.74
N LYS A 188 -2.90 4.57 -20.49
CA LYS A 188 -4.25 5.03 -20.84
C LYS A 188 -4.32 5.42 -22.32
N LYS A 189 -5.49 5.33 -22.91
CA LYS A 189 -5.72 5.83 -24.28
C LYS A 189 -6.00 7.32 -24.24
N ASP A 190 -5.35 8.06 -25.12
CA ASP A 190 -5.67 9.47 -25.37
C ASP A 190 -6.97 9.60 -26.18
N LYS A 191 -7.36 10.86 -26.51
CA LYS A 191 -8.55 11.15 -27.33
C LYS A 191 -8.45 10.56 -28.74
N ASN A 192 -7.23 10.33 -29.23
CA ASN A 192 -6.94 9.76 -30.55
C ASN A 192 -6.75 8.24 -30.51
N LYS A 193 -7.05 7.59 -29.38
CA LYS A 193 -6.86 6.16 -29.11
C LYS A 193 -5.40 5.70 -29.07
N ASN A 194 -4.42 6.61 -29.04
CA ASN A 194 -3.01 6.27 -28.82
C ASN A 194 -2.80 5.86 -27.38
N ILE A 195 -1.91 4.90 -27.15
CA ILE A 195 -1.53 4.48 -25.79
C ILE A 195 -0.48 5.46 -25.27
N ILE A 196 -0.81 6.13 -24.15
CA ILE A 196 0.10 6.96 -23.41
C ILE A 196 0.53 6.18 -22.16
N TYR A 197 1.83 6.09 -21.94
CA TYR A 197 2.42 5.50 -20.75
C TYR A 197 2.77 6.62 -19.76
N ASN A 198 2.37 6.44 -18.50
CA ASN A 198 2.74 7.36 -17.42
C ASN A 198 3.54 6.60 -16.38
N ASP A 199 4.75 7.03 -16.16
CA ASP A 199 5.58 6.55 -15.07
C ASP A 199 5.10 7.14 -13.76
N MET A 200 4.99 6.31 -12.74
CA MET A 200 4.71 6.72 -11.37
C MET A 200 5.81 6.19 -10.48
N GLY A 201 6.39 7.07 -9.67
CA GLY A 201 7.42 6.70 -8.71
C GLY A 201 7.21 7.44 -7.39
N ILE A 202 7.40 6.73 -6.29
CA ILE A 202 7.34 7.30 -4.94
C ILE A 202 8.33 6.57 -4.03
N SER A 203 9.02 7.32 -3.17
CA SER A 203 9.90 6.69 -2.19
C SER A 203 9.10 5.89 -1.14
N ILE A 204 9.69 4.80 -0.66
CA ILE A 204 9.08 3.99 0.41
C ILE A 204 8.91 4.84 1.67
N ASN A 205 9.86 5.73 1.96
CA ASN A 205 9.78 6.62 3.11
C ASN A 205 8.60 7.60 2.99
N ASP A 206 8.33 8.14 1.79
CA ASP A 206 7.18 9.01 1.56
C ASP A 206 5.86 8.24 1.64
N LEU A 207 5.82 7.03 1.11
CA LEU A 207 4.65 6.16 1.26
C LEU A 207 4.30 5.93 2.73
N ILE A 208 5.28 5.59 3.55
CA ILE A 208 5.09 5.31 4.98
C ILE A 208 4.72 6.59 5.74
N ARG A 209 5.40 7.71 5.46
CA ARG A 209 5.12 9.00 6.10
C ARG A 209 3.67 9.44 5.84
N ASN A 210 3.25 9.37 4.60
CA ASN A 210 1.91 9.76 4.20
C ASN A 210 0.85 8.78 4.73
N PHE A 211 1.15 7.47 4.79
CA PHE A 211 0.29 6.50 5.46
C PHE A 211 0.10 6.87 6.93
N ASN A 212 1.17 7.13 7.65
CA ASN A 212 1.12 7.48 9.06
C ASN A 212 0.31 8.75 9.30
N SER A 213 0.43 9.76 8.44
CA SER A 213 -0.36 10.99 8.50
C SER A 213 -1.85 10.71 8.25
N CYS A 214 -2.17 9.93 7.24
CA CYS A 214 -3.53 9.53 6.90
C CYS A 214 -4.16 8.69 8.03
N TYR A 215 -3.40 7.73 8.56
CA TYR A 215 -3.85 6.88 9.66
C TYR A 215 -4.15 7.68 10.94
N LYS A 216 -3.30 8.65 11.30
CA LYS A 216 -3.56 9.54 12.44
C LYS A 216 -4.87 10.31 12.30
N THR A 217 -5.24 10.69 11.08
CA THR A 217 -6.52 11.34 10.80
C THR A 217 -7.68 10.37 11.05
N PHE A 218 -7.60 9.13 10.56
CA PHE A 218 -8.60 8.09 10.88
C PHE A 218 -8.71 7.86 12.38
N ASP A 219 -7.60 7.67 13.08
CA ASP A 219 -7.56 7.41 14.51
C ASP A 219 -8.16 8.57 15.33
N ALA A 220 -7.82 9.82 14.98
CA ALA A 220 -8.39 11.00 15.65
C ALA A 220 -9.91 11.05 15.52
N TYR A 221 -10.43 10.86 14.31
CA TYR A 221 -11.87 10.85 14.09
C TYR A 221 -12.60 9.65 14.71
N LEU A 222 -11.91 8.54 14.89
CA LEU A 222 -12.50 7.39 15.56
C LEU A 222 -12.63 7.60 17.08
N LYS A 223 -11.79 8.44 17.68
CA LYS A 223 -11.79 8.76 19.11
C LYS A 223 -12.76 9.87 19.51
N GLU A 224 -13.20 10.70 18.56
CA GLU A 224 -14.27 11.70 18.75
C GLU A 224 -15.67 11.06 18.79
#